data_332770776a107db74749d2c4c5810187
#
_entry.id   332770776a107db74749d2c4c5810187
#
_cell.length_a   1.000
_cell.length_b   1.000
_cell.length_c   1.000
_cell.angle_alpha   90.00
_cell.angle_beta   90.00
_cell.angle_gamma   90.00
#
_symmetry.space_group_name_H-M   'P 1'
#
loop_
_entity.id
_entity.type
_entity.pdbx_description
1 polymer ?
#
loop_
_entity_poly.entity_id
_entity_poly.type
_entity_poly.pdbx_seq_one_letter_code
_entity_poly.pdbx_strand_id
1 'polypeptide(L)'
;MNFREYIKTRKILTDGAMGNYYASKYGGGISEYANMEHPERIGAIHQEYIEAGANLIFTNTFAANEARLDMGTQEVLACVRRGVCIAKEAVEKRRDTSQEVFVAGDIGMIPESGQKKREEILAEYKRICDVFLEEELPVIVFETFSSLNFLKEVIAYIRKRNKNVFVIVSICVNKNGYTQAGMRGRRLLEELARMEDVDACGINCGVGSGHMHHLALEWKELFSGKYFIMMPNAGYPEQLQNRMVFLNNTEYFAENMKKIADLGVAILGGCCGTTPEYIAMLHRKIDFSPAAVPKSFEAAEEENAKGPGKRNLFYEKFGSGKKVVAVEIDPPYDANDEKVMECVWKLKSCGADIITMADSPMGRSRVDSVLMSVKIANETGMLMMPHVCCRDKNLIAMRSMILGAYLNGIRNMLIVTGDPVPGESRDMTTSVFDYHSIKLMNFVKEMNGEHFFEDPICYGGALNQGRGMLENVIRRMQEKIDAGASYFLTQPIYSDEEAERIRQIKERLDTKILCGIMPLVSYRNANFVKNEVTGINVPDAVVARYSPDMSREEGERMGAQIASEIIEKLSPYADGYYFMLPFNRVSLMEKITIL
;
A
#
# COMPACT_ATOMS: atom_id res chain seq x y z
N MET A 1 -28.06 -29.32 -8.91
CA MET A 1 -26.70 -29.63 -8.33
C MET A 1 -26.20 -28.36 -7.67
N ASN A 2 -25.48 -28.41 -6.52
CA ASN A 2 -24.88 -27.20 -6.00
C ASN A 2 -23.58 -26.84 -6.78
N PHE A 3 -23.15 -25.59 -6.74
CA PHE A 3 -22.02 -25.11 -7.53
C PHE A 3 -20.70 -25.81 -7.16
N ARG A 4 -20.48 -26.15 -5.86
CA ARG A 4 -19.29 -26.86 -5.40
C ARG A 4 -19.14 -28.26 -6.02
N GLU A 5 -20.26 -28.95 -6.24
CA GLU A 5 -20.25 -30.26 -6.94
C GLU A 5 -20.15 -30.07 -8.44
N TYR A 6 -20.77 -29.02 -8.99
CA TYR A 6 -20.76 -28.78 -10.42
C TYR A 6 -19.35 -28.48 -10.97
N ILE A 7 -18.57 -27.64 -10.30
CA ILE A 7 -17.18 -27.32 -10.73
C ILE A 7 -16.24 -28.53 -10.71
N LYS A 8 -16.56 -29.58 -9.93
CA LYS A 8 -15.81 -30.83 -9.97
C LYS A 8 -16.06 -31.65 -11.23
N THR A 9 -17.18 -31.41 -11.91
CA THR A 9 -17.61 -32.19 -13.09
C THR A 9 -17.20 -31.56 -14.40
N ARG A 10 -16.92 -30.23 -14.41
CA ARG A 10 -16.50 -29.51 -15.60
C ARG A 10 -15.88 -28.15 -15.26
N LYS A 11 -15.11 -27.62 -16.22
CA LYS A 11 -14.68 -26.20 -16.18
C LYS A 11 -15.88 -25.26 -16.29
N ILE A 12 -15.76 -24.08 -15.74
CA ILE A 12 -16.78 -23.03 -15.71
C ILE A 12 -16.46 -21.99 -16.77
N LEU A 13 -17.47 -21.58 -17.55
CA LEU A 13 -17.43 -20.46 -18.45
C LEU A 13 -18.24 -19.30 -17.86
N THR A 14 -17.56 -18.20 -17.51
CA THR A 14 -18.26 -17.00 -17.05
C THR A 14 -18.77 -16.18 -18.23
N ASP A 15 -19.57 -15.17 -17.94
CA ASP A 15 -19.91 -14.13 -18.89
C ASP A 15 -18.71 -13.24 -19.24
N GLY A 16 -18.96 -12.12 -19.93
CA GLY A 16 -17.99 -11.09 -20.30
C GLY A 16 -18.33 -9.73 -19.70
N ALA A 17 -17.85 -8.66 -20.33
CA ALA A 17 -18.00 -7.31 -19.83
C ALA A 17 -19.47 -6.85 -19.81
N MET A 18 -20.03 -6.64 -18.63
CA MET A 18 -21.36 -6.04 -18.48
C MET A 18 -21.33 -4.55 -18.84
N GLY A 19 -20.54 -3.76 -18.14
CA GLY A 19 -20.54 -2.29 -18.29
C GLY A 19 -20.13 -1.80 -19.67
N ASN A 20 -19.03 -2.33 -20.26
CA ASN A 20 -18.60 -1.94 -21.60
C ASN A 20 -19.61 -2.38 -22.67
N TYR A 21 -20.20 -3.55 -22.53
CA TYR A 21 -21.17 -4.04 -23.50
C TYR A 21 -22.48 -3.27 -23.41
N TYR A 22 -22.96 -2.95 -22.19
CA TYR A 22 -24.08 -2.07 -21.98
C TYR A 22 -23.84 -0.70 -22.64
N ALA A 23 -22.69 -0.07 -22.38
CA ALA A 23 -22.33 1.22 -22.95
C ALA A 23 -22.28 1.21 -24.48
N SER A 24 -21.83 0.11 -25.09
CA SER A 24 -21.81 -0.03 -26.54
C SER A 24 -23.20 -0.15 -27.18
N LYS A 25 -24.15 -0.76 -26.48
CA LYS A 25 -25.52 -0.99 -27.00
C LYS A 25 -26.48 0.17 -26.71
N TYR A 26 -26.36 0.78 -25.52
CA TYR A 26 -27.40 1.69 -25.01
C TYR A 26 -26.88 3.09 -24.67
N GLY A 27 -25.58 3.33 -24.83
CA GLY A 27 -24.94 4.58 -24.47
C GLY A 27 -24.16 4.50 -23.17
N GLY A 28 -23.29 5.50 -22.95
CA GLY A 28 -22.39 5.54 -21.78
C GLY A 28 -23.11 5.75 -20.46
N GLY A 29 -22.39 5.45 -19.38
CA GLY A 29 -22.85 5.57 -18.00
C GLY A 29 -22.47 4.36 -17.17
N ILE A 30 -22.74 4.42 -15.88
CA ILE A 30 -22.56 3.31 -14.95
C ILE A 30 -23.72 2.35 -15.14
N SER A 31 -23.46 1.11 -15.55
CA SER A 31 -24.50 0.12 -15.90
C SER A 31 -25.42 -0.23 -14.73
N GLU A 32 -24.95 -0.09 -13.50
CA GLU A 32 -25.69 -0.41 -12.29
C GLU A 32 -26.95 0.47 -12.11
N TYR A 33 -26.93 1.72 -12.59
CA TYR A 33 -28.16 2.54 -12.61
C TYR A 33 -29.29 1.89 -13.41
N ALA A 34 -28.94 1.16 -14.47
CA ALA A 34 -29.92 0.47 -15.29
C ALA A 34 -30.61 -0.70 -14.57
N ASN A 35 -30.08 -1.17 -13.44
CA ASN A 35 -30.81 -2.14 -12.61
C ASN A 35 -32.17 -1.55 -12.16
N MET A 36 -32.22 -0.25 -11.93
CA MET A 36 -33.41 0.46 -11.47
C MET A 36 -34.19 1.10 -12.64
N GLU A 37 -33.48 1.71 -13.59
CA GLU A 37 -34.06 2.52 -14.65
C GLU A 37 -34.45 1.69 -15.89
N HIS A 38 -33.66 0.66 -16.23
CA HIS A 38 -33.80 -0.14 -17.46
C HIS A 38 -33.48 -1.62 -17.22
N PRO A 39 -34.13 -2.30 -16.26
CA PRO A 39 -33.84 -3.69 -15.90
C PRO A 39 -33.93 -4.67 -17.09
N GLU A 40 -34.81 -4.38 -18.06
CA GLU A 40 -34.99 -5.18 -19.28
C GLU A 40 -33.70 -5.23 -20.11
N ARG A 41 -32.88 -4.15 -20.12
CA ARG A 41 -31.63 -4.10 -20.88
C ARG A 41 -30.56 -4.97 -20.25
N ILE A 42 -30.45 -4.93 -18.92
CA ILE A 42 -29.53 -5.79 -18.17
C ILE A 42 -29.92 -7.26 -18.32
N GLY A 43 -31.23 -7.56 -18.18
CA GLY A 43 -31.75 -8.90 -18.41
C GLY A 43 -31.46 -9.44 -19.82
N ALA A 44 -31.59 -8.60 -20.85
CA ALA A 44 -31.26 -8.97 -22.22
C ALA A 44 -29.76 -9.31 -22.38
N ILE A 45 -28.85 -8.54 -21.77
CA ILE A 45 -27.41 -8.83 -21.81
C ILE A 45 -27.09 -10.15 -21.12
N HIS A 46 -27.68 -10.42 -19.95
CA HIS A 46 -27.50 -11.71 -19.28
C HIS A 46 -27.95 -12.86 -20.16
N GLN A 47 -29.10 -12.74 -20.84
CA GLN A 47 -29.59 -13.77 -21.74
C GLN A 47 -28.64 -14.00 -22.93
N GLU A 48 -28.11 -12.93 -23.53
CA GLU A 48 -27.13 -13.06 -24.62
C GLU A 48 -25.87 -13.80 -24.18
N TYR A 49 -25.37 -13.59 -22.97
CA TYR A 49 -24.24 -14.35 -22.43
C TYR A 49 -24.60 -15.81 -22.12
N ILE A 50 -25.80 -16.08 -21.59
CA ILE A 50 -26.28 -17.45 -21.38
C ILE A 50 -26.41 -18.18 -22.72
N GLU A 51 -27.00 -17.56 -23.74
CA GLU A 51 -27.12 -18.12 -25.08
C GLU A 51 -25.75 -18.34 -25.76
N ALA A 52 -24.74 -17.53 -25.41
CA ALA A 52 -23.36 -17.71 -25.82
C ALA A 52 -22.64 -18.89 -25.12
N GLY A 53 -23.27 -19.51 -24.13
CA GLY A 53 -22.76 -20.70 -23.43
C GLY A 53 -22.19 -20.43 -22.04
N ALA A 54 -22.31 -19.22 -21.50
CA ALA A 54 -21.93 -18.95 -20.11
C ALA A 54 -22.78 -19.80 -19.14
N ASN A 55 -22.10 -20.41 -18.16
CA ASN A 55 -22.76 -21.19 -17.11
C ASN A 55 -22.53 -20.62 -15.69
N LEU A 56 -21.83 -19.50 -15.58
CA LEU A 56 -21.76 -18.65 -14.41
C LEU A 56 -21.89 -17.19 -14.89
N ILE A 57 -22.97 -16.51 -14.54
CA ILE A 57 -23.16 -15.09 -14.85
C ILE A 57 -23.00 -14.25 -13.59
N PHE A 58 -22.40 -13.07 -13.74
CA PHE A 58 -22.16 -12.15 -12.63
C PHE A 58 -23.30 -11.13 -12.58
N THR A 59 -23.78 -10.83 -11.36
CA THR A 59 -24.77 -9.76 -11.20
C THR A 59 -24.21 -8.41 -11.67
N ASN A 60 -25.07 -7.53 -12.18
CA ASN A 60 -24.64 -6.17 -12.55
C ASN A 60 -24.50 -5.29 -11.29
N THR A 61 -23.48 -5.59 -10.44
CA THR A 61 -23.30 -4.97 -9.13
C THR A 61 -21.84 -4.63 -8.81
N PHE A 62 -20.92 -4.78 -9.78
CA PHE A 62 -19.48 -4.50 -9.63
C PHE A 62 -19.20 -3.13 -9.03
N ALA A 63 -19.85 -2.08 -9.53
CA ALA A 63 -19.69 -0.71 -9.07
C ALA A 63 -20.81 -0.26 -8.09
N ALA A 64 -21.65 -1.18 -7.62
CA ALA A 64 -22.77 -0.86 -6.74
C ALA A 64 -22.32 -0.58 -5.30
N ASN A 65 -21.72 0.59 -5.09
CA ASN A 65 -21.32 1.10 -3.79
C ASN A 65 -21.59 2.61 -3.68
N GLU A 66 -21.69 3.11 -2.45
CA GLU A 66 -22.07 4.49 -2.16
C GLU A 66 -21.19 5.53 -2.87
N ALA A 67 -19.87 5.27 -2.93
CA ALA A 67 -18.91 6.20 -3.54
C ALA A 67 -18.99 6.24 -5.08
N ARG A 68 -19.31 5.12 -5.73
CA ARG A 68 -19.40 5.03 -7.20
C ARG A 68 -20.75 5.49 -7.74
N LEU A 69 -21.83 5.16 -7.02
CA LEU A 69 -23.18 5.51 -7.44
C LEU A 69 -23.62 6.88 -6.92
N ASP A 70 -22.88 7.51 -6.02
CA ASP A 70 -23.30 8.74 -5.33
C ASP A 70 -24.73 8.60 -4.73
N MET A 71 -24.98 7.48 -4.07
CA MET A 71 -26.26 7.08 -3.50
C MET A 71 -26.14 6.78 -2.01
N GLY A 72 -27.24 6.91 -1.29
CA GLY A 72 -27.33 6.47 0.11
C GLY A 72 -27.32 4.95 0.26
N THR A 73 -26.99 4.46 1.47
CA THR A 73 -26.90 3.02 1.78
C THR A 73 -28.10 2.21 1.31
N GLN A 74 -29.33 2.68 1.58
CA GLN A 74 -30.56 1.94 1.24
C GLN A 74 -30.79 1.84 -0.27
N GLU A 75 -30.45 2.89 -1.00
CA GLU A 75 -30.58 2.93 -2.46
C GLU A 75 -29.56 1.99 -3.12
N VAL A 76 -28.31 1.96 -2.62
CA VAL A 76 -27.31 1.01 -3.07
C VAL A 76 -27.76 -0.43 -2.84
N LEU A 77 -28.28 -0.76 -1.64
CA LEU A 77 -28.75 -2.11 -1.35
C LEU A 77 -29.97 -2.51 -2.19
N ALA A 78 -30.87 -1.57 -2.49
CA ALA A 78 -31.98 -1.79 -3.41
C ALA A 78 -31.48 -2.06 -4.84
N CYS A 79 -30.48 -1.31 -5.31
CA CYS A 79 -29.84 -1.50 -6.60
C CYS A 79 -29.15 -2.89 -6.69
N VAL A 80 -28.40 -3.29 -5.65
CA VAL A 80 -27.79 -4.61 -5.56
C VAL A 80 -28.82 -5.72 -5.61
N ARG A 81 -29.88 -5.63 -4.80
CA ARG A 81 -30.97 -6.62 -4.76
C ARG A 81 -31.65 -6.74 -6.13
N ARG A 82 -31.91 -5.61 -6.78
CA ARG A 82 -32.51 -5.61 -8.12
C ARG A 82 -31.60 -6.26 -9.16
N GLY A 83 -30.29 -6.00 -9.12
CA GLY A 83 -29.30 -6.67 -9.98
C GLY A 83 -29.32 -8.20 -9.82
N VAL A 84 -29.43 -8.69 -8.57
CA VAL A 84 -29.60 -10.12 -8.29
C VAL A 84 -30.88 -10.68 -8.89
N CYS A 85 -32.02 -9.99 -8.69
CA CYS A 85 -33.30 -10.42 -9.23
C CYS A 85 -33.27 -10.53 -10.76
N ILE A 86 -32.68 -9.53 -11.45
CA ILE A 86 -32.58 -9.51 -12.91
C ILE A 86 -31.76 -10.72 -13.42
N ALA A 87 -30.62 -11.02 -12.79
CA ALA A 87 -29.79 -12.15 -13.16
C ALA A 87 -30.52 -13.48 -12.94
N LYS A 88 -31.22 -13.66 -11.82
CA LYS A 88 -32.04 -14.85 -11.56
C LYS A 88 -33.17 -15.00 -12.58
N GLU A 89 -33.89 -13.92 -12.88
CA GLU A 89 -34.94 -13.91 -13.90
C GLU A 89 -34.39 -14.30 -15.29
N ALA A 90 -33.17 -13.87 -15.63
CA ALA A 90 -32.53 -14.25 -16.88
C ALA A 90 -32.22 -15.74 -16.93
N VAL A 91 -31.76 -16.33 -15.83
CA VAL A 91 -31.53 -17.79 -15.73
C VAL A 91 -32.82 -18.57 -15.86
N GLU A 92 -33.92 -18.13 -15.25
CA GLU A 92 -35.24 -18.76 -15.35
C GLU A 92 -35.81 -18.74 -16.77
N LYS A 93 -35.57 -17.63 -17.50
CA LYS A 93 -36.06 -17.43 -18.87
C LYS A 93 -35.20 -18.11 -19.94
N ARG A 94 -34.10 -18.79 -19.58
CA ARG A 94 -33.20 -19.42 -20.55
C ARG A 94 -33.92 -20.46 -21.41
N ARG A 95 -33.59 -20.49 -22.70
CA ARG A 95 -34.21 -21.42 -23.66
C ARG A 95 -33.71 -22.86 -23.52
N ASP A 96 -32.40 -23.01 -23.29
CA ASP A 96 -31.78 -24.32 -23.05
C ASP A 96 -31.71 -24.61 -21.56
N THR A 97 -32.49 -25.56 -21.12
CA THR A 97 -32.54 -26.03 -19.73
C THR A 97 -31.64 -27.26 -19.48
N SER A 98 -30.95 -27.75 -20.51
CA SER A 98 -30.03 -28.87 -20.38
C SER A 98 -28.72 -28.49 -19.69
N GLN A 99 -28.34 -27.21 -19.75
CA GLN A 99 -27.16 -26.66 -19.10
C GLN A 99 -27.53 -25.95 -17.79
N GLU A 100 -26.88 -26.31 -16.70
CA GLU A 100 -26.97 -25.57 -15.44
C GLU A 100 -26.29 -24.21 -15.58
N VAL A 101 -26.95 -23.15 -15.15
CA VAL A 101 -26.43 -21.79 -15.10
C VAL A 101 -26.57 -21.26 -13.69
N PHE A 102 -25.49 -20.71 -13.16
CA PHE A 102 -25.43 -20.18 -11.81
C PHE A 102 -25.29 -18.65 -11.85
N VAL A 103 -25.73 -17.99 -10.77
CA VAL A 103 -25.58 -16.55 -10.58
C VAL A 103 -24.54 -16.33 -9.48
N ALA A 104 -23.56 -15.47 -9.76
CA ALA A 104 -22.58 -15.00 -8.78
C ALA A 104 -22.89 -13.55 -8.38
N GLY A 105 -22.93 -13.26 -7.09
CA GLY A 105 -22.96 -11.89 -6.58
C GLY A 105 -21.59 -11.24 -6.80
N ASP A 106 -21.55 -10.18 -7.58
CA ASP A 106 -20.33 -9.51 -8.01
C ASP A 106 -20.03 -8.27 -7.16
N ILE A 107 -18.80 -8.18 -6.65
CA ILE A 107 -18.32 -7.07 -5.82
C ILE A 107 -16.98 -6.57 -6.34
N GLY A 108 -16.97 -5.32 -6.81
CA GLY A 108 -15.72 -4.61 -7.09
C GLY A 108 -15.13 -3.91 -5.86
N MET A 109 -13.96 -3.35 -6.03
CA MET A 109 -13.28 -2.63 -4.96
C MET A 109 -14.00 -1.31 -4.63
N ILE A 110 -14.40 -1.13 -3.36
CA ILE A 110 -14.93 0.12 -2.84
C ILE A 110 -13.78 1.12 -2.69
N PRO A 111 -13.84 2.32 -3.29
CA PRO A 111 -12.78 3.31 -3.20
C PRO A 111 -12.52 3.73 -1.75
N GLU A 112 -11.24 3.71 -1.34
CA GLU A 112 -10.80 4.30 -0.08
C GLU A 112 -10.71 5.83 -0.24
N SER A 113 -11.84 6.52 -0.41
CA SER A 113 -11.86 7.99 -0.39
C SER A 113 -11.53 8.47 1.03
N GLY A 114 -10.64 9.48 1.16
CA GLY A 114 -10.15 9.97 2.46
C GLY A 114 -11.23 10.54 3.42
N GLN A 115 -12.50 10.44 3.08
CA GLN A 115 -13.64 10.85 3.88
C GLN A 115 -14.27 9.70 4.69
N LYS A 116 -14.20 8.43 4.20
CA LYS A 116 -14.74 7.26 4.91
C LYS A 116 -13.70 6.61 5.79
N LYS A 117 -14.09 6.26 7.02
CA LYS A 117 -13.27 5.44 7.91
C LYS A 117 -13.24 3.99 7.43
N ARG A 118 -12.18 3.27 7.81
CA ARG A 118 -12.01 1.84 7.46
C ARG A 118 -13.21 0.98 7.88
N GLU A 119 -13.76 1.25 9.08
CA GLU A 119 -14.90 0.54 9.64
C GLU A 119 -16.19 0.74 8.82
N GLU A 120 -16.36 1.92 8.22
CA GLU A 120 -17.51 2.26 7.37
C GLU A 120 -17.46 1.51 6.05
N ILE A 121 -16.27 1.45 5.42
CA ILE A 121 -16.05 0.68 4.19
C ILE A 121 -16.26 -0.83 4.45
N LEU A 122 -15.73 -1.34 5.55
CA LEU A 122 -15.92 -2.74 5.95
C LEU A 122 -17.40 -3.07 6.19
N ALA A 123 -18.14 -2.15 6.82
CA ALA A 123 -19.57 -2.30 7.04
C ALA A 123 -20.37 -2.29 5.72
N GLU A 124 -19.95 -1.47 4.74
CA GLU A 124 -20.57 -1.44 3.42
C GLU A 124 -20.39 -2.76 2.66
N TYR A 125 -19.16 -3.32 2.63
CA TYR A 125 -18.93 -4.66 2.08
C TYR A 125 -19.83 -5.72 2.71
N LYS A 126 -19.95 -5.71 4.05
CA LYS A 126 -20.78 -6.67 4.77
C LYS A 126 -22.25 -6.55 4.40
N ARG A 127 -22.79 -5.31 4.29
CA ARG A 127 -24.19 -5.08 3.89
C ARG A 127 -24.47 -5.57 2.47
N ILE A 128 -23.54 -5.38 1.53
CA ILE A 128 -23.68 -5.91 0.17
C ILE A 128 -23.67 -7.44 0.19
N CYS A 129 -22.76 -8.04 0.92
CA CYS A 129 -22.71 -9.50 1.08
C CYS A 129 -23.99 -10.05 1.72
N ASP A 130 -24.58 -9.33 2.68
CA ASP A 130 -25.86 -9.73 3.30
C ASP A 130 -26.97 -9.87 2.27
N VAL A 131 -27.07 -8.95 1.32
CA VAL A 131 -28.06 -9.05 0.22
C VAL A 131 -27.84 -10.35 -0.57
N PHE A 132 -26.61 -10.68 -0.92
CA PHE A 132 -26.31 -11.90 -1.68
C PHE A 132 -26.62 -13.18 -0.87
N LEU A 133 -26.38 -13.16 0.44
CA LEU A 133 -26.67 -14.28 1.33
C LEU A 133 -28.18 -14.44 1.57
N GLU A 134 -28.91 -13.35 1.72
CA GLU A 134 -30.38 -13.33 1.83
C GLU A 134 -31.07 -13.83 0.56
N GLU A 135 -30.47 -13.50 -0.59
CA GLU A 135 -30.92 -13.97 -1.90
C GLU A 135 -30.40 -15.39 -2.24
N GLU A 136 -29.74 -16.06 -1.30
CA GLU A 136 -29.26 -17.44 -1.42
C GLU A 136 -28.38 -17.70 -2.65
N LEU A 137 -27.54 -16.71 -3.04
CA LEU A 137 -26.63 -16.90 -4.16
C LEU A 137 -25.58 -17.97 -3.85
N PRO A 138 -25.33 -18.92 -4.78
CA PRO A 138 -24.38 -20.01 -4.56
C PRO A 138 -22.92 -19.55 -4.64
N VAL A 139 -22.65 -18.40 -5.28
CA VAL A 139 -21.31 -17.88 -5.54
C VAL A 139 -21.28 -16.40 -5.19
N ILE A 140 -20.18 -15.95 -4.57
CA ILE A 140 -19.82 -14.54 -4.41
C ILE A 140 -18.44 -14.34 -5.02
N VAL A 141 -18.29 -13.35 -5.91
CA VAL A 141 -17.04 -12.99 -6.54
C VAL A 141 -16.60 -11.60 -6.10
N PHE A 142 -15.35 -11.49 -5.69
CA PHE A 142 -14.62 -10.25 -5.47
C PHE A 142 -13.68 -10.07 -6.65
N GLU A 143 -13.97 -9.11 -7.55
CA GLU A 143 -13.17 -8.98 -8.76
C GLU A 143 -12.45 -7.64 -8.89
N THR A 144 -11.34 -7.65 -9.63
CA THR A 144 -10.53 -6.46 -9.95
C THR A 144 -9.89 -5.80 -8.73
N PHE A 145 -9.54 -6.61 -7.71
CA PHE A 145 -8.88 -6.10 -6.52
C PHE A 145 -7.40 -5.83 -6.76
N SER A 146 -6.87 -4.76 -6.16
CA SER A 146 -5.45 -4.40 -6.21
C SER A 146 -4.72 -4.68 -4.89
N SER A 147 -5.46 -5.04 -3.84
CA SER A 147 -4.96 -5.41 -2.51
C SER A 147 -5.95 -6.32 -1.79
N LEU A 148 -5.53 -6.97 -0.71
CA LEU A 148 -6.38 -7.85 0.11
C LEU A 148 -6.92 -7.16 1.38
N ASN A 149 -6.82 -5.86 1.48
CA ASN A 149 -7.08 -5.04 2.70
C ASN A 149 -8.52 -5.30 3.14
N PHE A 150 -9.45 -5.59 3.07
CA PHE A 150 -10.76 -5.85 3.66
C PHE A 150 -11.19 -7.29 3.48
N LEU A 151 -10.60 -7.98 2.50
CA LEU A 151 -11.10 -9.28 2.04
C LEU A 151 -11.09 -10.34 3.12
N LYS A 152 -10.02 -10.43 3.93
CA LYS A 152 -9.94 -11.42 5.02
C LYS A 152 -11.13 -11.31 5.98
N GLU A 153 -11.47 -10.08 6.40
CA GLU A 153 -12.55 -9.83 7.36
C GLU A 153 -13.93 -10.04 6.75
N VAL A 154 -14.09 -9.65 5.47
CA VAL A 154 -15.35 -9.82 4.75
C VAL A 154 -15.61 -11.30 4.45
N ILE A 155 -14.59 -12.05 4.01
CA ILE A 155 -14.72 -13.48 3.71
C ILE A 155 -14.98 -14.28 4.99
N ALA A 156 -14.29 -13.98 6.09
CA ALA A 156 -14.58 -14.59 7.39
C ALA A 156 -16.02 -14.29 7.85
N TYR A 157 -16.52 -13.09 7.58
CA TYR A 157 -17.92 -12.74 7.85
C TYR A 157 -18.90 -13.58 7.03
N ILE A 158 -18.65 -13.77 5.72
CA ILE A 158 -19.47 -14.63 4.86
C ILE A 158 -19.48 -16.06 5.38
N ARG A 159 -18.31 -16.64 5.71
CA ARG A 159 -18.17 -18.01 6.20
C ARG A 159 -18.90 -18.26 7.52
N LYS A 160 -18.91 -17.26 8.38
CA LYS A 160 -19.63 -17.33 9.66
C LYS A 160 -21.14 -17.42 9.45
N ARG A 161 -21.68 -16.83 8.38
CA ARG A 161 -23.11 -16.82 8.04
C ARG A 161 -23.52 -17.99 7.16
N ASN A 162 -22.71 -18.33 6.16
CA ASN A 162 -22.98 -19.45 5.25
C ASN A 162 -21.66 -20.08 4.78
N LYS A 163 -21.41 -21.30 5.26
CA LYS A 163 -20.21 -22.07 4.90
C LYS A 163 -20.25 -22.65 3.48
N ASN A 164 -21.44 -22.73 2.87
CA ASN A 164 -21.65 -23.40 1.59
C ASN A 164 -21.46 -22.50 0.37
N VAL A 165 -21.50 -21.17 0.55
CA VAL A 165 -21.25 -20.20 -0.54
C VAL A 165 -19.86 -20.43 -1.11
N PHE A 166 -19.75 -20.44 -2.43
CA PHE A 166 -18.46 -20.53 -3.12
C PHE A 166 -17.88 -19.11 -3.28
N VAL A 167 -16.70 -18.87 -2.70
CA VAL A 167 -16.05 -17.55 -2.70
C VAL A 167 -14.92 -17.52 -3.72
N ILE A 168 -15.01 -16.61 -4.67
CA ILE A 168 -14.00 -16.34 -5.70
C ILE A 168 -13.35 -14.99 -5.41
N VAL A 169 -12.02 -14.91 -5.49
CA VAL A 169 -11.29 -13.63 -5.40
C VAL A 169 -10.39 -13.50 -6.61
N SER A 170 -10.56 -12.44 -7.39
CA SER A 170 -9.66 -12.13 -8.50
C SER A 170 -9.03 -10.75 -8.38
N ILE A 171 -7.76 -10.67 -8.72
CA ILE A 171 -6.95 -9.46 -8.67
C ILE A 171 -6.67 -8.92 -10.07
N CYS A 172 -6.50 -7.62 -10.18
CA CYS A 172 -6.13 -6.96 -11.43
C CYS A 172 -4.63 -6.67 -11.45
N VAL A 173 -3.94 -7.14 -12.50
CA VAL A 173 -2.50 -6.92 -12.68
C VAL A 173 -2.17 -6.39 -14.07
N ASN A 174 -1.08 -5.65 -14.19
CA ASN A 174 -0.50 -5.22 -15.46
C ASN A 174 0.30 -6.37 -16.12
N LYS A 175 0.82 -6.14 -17.33
CA LYS A 175 1.59 -7.11 -18.11
C LYS A 175 2.85 -7.66 -17.40
N ASN A 176 3.34 -6.97 -16.40
CA ASN A 176 4.51 -7.36 -15.60
C ASN A 176 4.10 -8.08 -14.29
N GLY A 177 2.83 -8.37 -14.09
CA GLY A 177 2.30 -9.07 -12.91
C GLY A 177 2.13 -8.22 -11.66
N TYR A 178 2.10 -6.88 -11.77
CA TYR A 178 1.89 -5.97 -10.63
C TYR A 178 0.49 -5.37 -10.63
N THR A 179 -0.11 -5.25 -9.45
CA THR A 179 -1.38 -4.55 -9.27
C THR A 179 -1.22 -3.04 -9.40
N GLN A 180 -2.32 -2.30 -9.47
CA GLN A 180 -2.30 -0.83 -9.45
C GLN A 180 -1.69 -0.27 -8.17
N ALA A 181 -1.83 -0.97 -7.04
CA ALA A 181 -1.16 -0.63 -5.79
C ALA A 181 0.35 -0.95 -5.77
N GLY A 182 0.91 -1.48 -6.88
CA GLY A 182 2.32 -1.82 -7.01
C GLY A 182 2.71 -3.15 -6.36
N MET A 183 1.76 -3.93 -5.88
CA MET A 183 1.99 -5.24 -5.25
C MET A 183 2.19 -6.32 -6.32
N ARG A 184 3.02 -7.32 -6.02
CA ARG A 184 3.26 -8.47 -6.89
C ARG A 184 2.03 -9.39 -6.86
N GLY A 185 1.36 -9.55 -8.01
CA GLY A 185 0.15 -10.38 -8.13
C GLY A 185 0.37 -11.82 -7.69
N ARG A 186 1.51 -12.43 -8.04
CA ARG A 186 1.87 -13.78 -7.60
C ARG A 186 1.78 -13.93 -6.08
N ARG A 187 2.34 -12.99 -5.31
CA ARG A 187 2.32 -13.02 -3.84
C ARG A 187 0.90 -12.94 -3.28
N LEU A 188 0.06 -12.07 -3.86
CA LEU A 188 -1.35 -11.98 -3.45
C LEU A 188 -2.09 -13.29 -3.72
N LEU A 189 -1.83 -13.93 -4.86
CA LEU A 189 -2.41 -15.24 -5.20
C LEU A 189 -1.91 -16.35 -4.27
N GLU A 190 -0.62 -16.37 -3.90
CA GLU A 190 -0.07 -17.28 -2.90
C GLU A 190 -0.76 -17.10 -1.54
N GLU A 191 -1.01 -15.87 -1.13
CA GLU A 191 -1.74 -15.56 0.10
C GLU A 191 -3.19 -16.04 0.03
N LEU A 192 -3.89 -15.77 -1.07
CA LEU A 192 -5.25 -16.26 -1.32
C LEU A 192 -5.32 -17.79 -1.37
N ALA A 193 -4.32 -18.44 -1.98
CA ALA A 193 -4.25 -19.90 -2.04
C ALA A 193 -4.12 -20.55 -0.65
N ARG A 194 -3.49 -19.88 0.31
CA ARG A 194 -3.38 -20.32 1.72
C ARG A 194 -4.63 -20.06 2.56
N MET A 195 -5.54 -19.17 2.10
CA MET A 195 -6.77 -18.87 2.83
C MET A 195 -7.80 -19.99 2.65
N GLU A 196 -8.07 -20.80 3.68
CA GLU A 196 -9.06 -21.90 3.63
C GLU A 196 -10.45 -21.42 3.23
N ASP A 197 -10.81 -20.20 3.61
CA ASP A 197 -12.11 -19.59 3.36
C ASP A 197 -12.33 -19.12 1.90
N VAL A 198 -11.29 -19.13 1.06
CA VAL A 198 -11.36 -18.82 -0.36
C VAL A 198 -11.41 -20.11 -1.17
N ASP A 199 -12.39 -20.28 -2.05
CA ASP A 199 -12.55 -21.50 -2.86
C ASP A 199 -11.81 -21.42 -4.20
N ALA A 200 -11.79 -20.22 -4.81
CA ALA A 200 -11.06 -19.97 -6.05
C ALA A 200 -10.38 -18.61 -5.99
N CYS A 201 -9.21 -18.52 -6.62
CA CYS A 201 -8.51 -17.24 -6.78
C CYS A 201 -7.96 -17.11 -8.21
N GLY A 202 -7.59 -15.88 -8.62
CA GLY A 202 -7.03 -15.68 -9.94
C GLY A 202 -6.90 -14.24 -10.35
N ILE A 203 -6.90 -13.99 -11.64
CA ILE A 203 -6.72 -12.65 -12.23
C ILE A 203 -7.80 -12.32 -13.26
N ASN A 204 -8.24 -11.06 -13.22
CA ASN A 204 -9.12 -10.51 -14.26
C ASN A 204 -8.68 -9.10 -14.64
N CYS A 205 -9.12 -8.63 -15.80
CA CYS A 205 -8.83 -7.30 -16.30
C CYS A 205 -7.30 -7.00 -16.44
N GLY A 206 -6.93 -5.73 -16.64
CA GLY A 206 -5.54 -5.24 -16.68
C GLY A 206 -4.72 -5.65 -17.89
N VAL A 207 -4.93 -6.83 -18.46
CA VAL A 207 -4.19 -7.38 -19.60
C VAL A 207 -5.09 -8.10 -20.60
N GLY A 208 -4.65 -8.17 -21.85
CA GLY A 208 -5.28 -9.01 -22.89
C GLY A 208 -4.87 -10.48 -22.76
N SER A 209 -5.54 -11.36 -23.52
CA SER A 209 -5.41 -12.83 -23.44
C SER A 209 -3.98 -13.34 -23.63
N GLY A 210 -3.17 -12.72 -24.51
CA GLY A 210 -1.77 -13.11 -24.74
C GLY A 210 -0.90 -12.90 -23.50
N HIS A 211 -0.96 -11.73 -22.86
CA HIS A 211 -0.22 -11.47 -21.64
C HIS A 211 -0.75 -12.28 -20.45
N MET A 212 -2.07 -12.49 -20.37
CA MET A 212 -2.63 -13.36 -19.33
C MET A 212 -2.13 -14.80 -19.46
N HIS A 213 -1.98 -15.30 -20.69
CA HIS A 213 -1.38 -16.62 -20.93
C HIS A 213 0.08 -16.69 -20.45
N HIS A 214 0.89 -15.62 -20.66
CA HIS A 214 2.26 -15.56 -20.13
C HIS A 214 2.27 -15.62 -18.60
N LEU A 215 1.43 -14.85 -17.93
CA LEU A 215 1.29 -14.89 -16.48
C LEU A 215 0.82 -16.26 -15.99
N ALA A 216 -0.12 -16.90 -16.72
CA ALA A 216 -0.58 -18.25 -16.40
C ALA A 216 0.55 -19.29 -16.46
N LEU A 217 1.43 -19.20 -17.46
CA LEU A 217 2.61 -20.07 -17.57
C LEU A 217 3.60 -19.86 -16.42
N GLU A 218 3.84 -18.60 -16.06
CA GLU A 218 4.75 -18.24 -14.95
C GLU A 218 4.20 -18.72 -13.59
N TRP A 219 2.88 -18.69 -13.40
CA TRP A 219 2.24 -18.96 -12.11
C TRP A 219 1.53 -20.32 -12.01
N LYS A 220 1.73 -21.21 -13.01
CA LYS A 220 1.05 -22.53 -13.11
C LYS A 220 1.18 -23.41 -11.87
N GLU A 221 2.25 -23.26 -11.10
CA GLU A 221 2.48 -24.03 -9.87
C GLU A 221 1.42 -23.75 -8.81
N LEU A 222 0.82 -22.54 -8.81
CA LEU A 222 -0.25 -22.18 -7.90
C LEU A 222 -1.56 -22.91 -8.18
N PHE A 223 -1.76 -23.40 -9.40
CA PHE A 223 -3.04 -23.99 -9.86
C PHE A 223 -3.35 -25.34 -9.19
N SER A 224 -2.36 -25.98 -8.58
CA SER A 224 -2.55 -27.21 -7.82
C SER A 224 -3.20 -27.01 -6.45
N GLY A 225 -3.15 -25.79 -5.90
CA GLY A 225 -3.60 -25.48 -4.54
C GLY A 225 -5.04 -25.01 -4.41
N LYS A 226 -5.60 -24.42 -5.46
CA LYS A 226 -6.96 -23.85 -5.50
C LYS A 226 -7.53 -23.94 -6.91
N TYR A 227 -8.86 -23.82 -7.06
CA TYR A 227 -9.43 -23.49 -8.35
C TYR A 227 -8.95 -22.09 -8.79
N PHE A 228 -8.62 -21.97 -10.07
CA PHE A 228 -8.18 -20.69 -10.62
C PHE A 228 -9.20 -20.12 -11.60
N ILE A 229 -9.37 -18.77 -11.53
CA ILE A 229 -10.17 -17.98 -12.46
C ILE A 229 -9.28 -17.06 -13.29
N MET A 230 -9.51 -17.01 -14.60
CA MET A 230 -8.82 -16.08 -15.51
C MET A 230 -9.77 -15.46 -16.52
N MET A 231 -9.88 -14.12 -16.48
CA MET A 231 -10.77 -13.33 -17.34
C MET A 231 -10.02 -12.12 -17.92
N PRO A 232 -9.33 -12.27 -19.07
CA PRO A 232 -8.61 -11.16 -19.70
C PRO A 232 -9.57 -10.17 -20.38
N ASN A 233 -9.02 -8.99 -20.71
CA ASN A 233 -9.66 -8.03 -21.59
C ASN A 233 -9.63 -8.55 -23.05
N ALA A 234 -10.53 -8.06 -23.89
CA ALA A 234 -10.56 -8.35 -25.33
C ALA A 234 -9.26 -7.95 -26.05
N GLY A 235 -8.52 -7.04 -25.47
CA GLY A 235 -7.23 -6.50 -25.89
C GLY A 235 -6.86 -5.30 -25.06
N TYR A 236 -5.94 -4.47 -25.56
CA TYR A 236 -5.68 -3.15 -24.97
C TYR A 236 -6.63 -2.14 -25.58
N PRO A 237 -7.26 -1.27 -24.75
CA PRO A 237 -8.16 -0.26 -25.27
C PRO A 237 -7.39 0.82 -26.04
N GLU A 238 -7.91 1.22 -27.20
CA GLU A 238 -7.49 2.43 -27.90
C GLU A 238 -8.49 3.56 -27.63
N GLN A 239 -7.98 4.77 -27.38
CA GLN A 239 -8.83 5.93 -27.18
C GLN A 239 -9.14 6.58 -28.53
N LEU A 240 -10.34 6.35 -29.05
CA LEU A 240 -10.85 6.98 -30.26
C LEU A 240 -11.98 7.95 -29.88
N GLN A 241 -11.81 9.25 -30.17
CA GLN A 241 -12.83 10.32 -29.96
C GLN A 241 -13.50 10.26 -28.56
N ASN A 242 -12.71 10.21 -27.48
CA ASN A 242 -13.18 10.11 -26.09
C ASN A 242 -13.93 8.79 -25.75
N ARG A 243 -13.84 7.75 -26.56
CA ARG A 243 -14.37 6.41 -26.27
C ARG A 243 -13.22 5.40 -26.24
N MET A 244 -13.32 4.46 -25.29
CA MET A 244 -12.41 3.31 -25.26
C MET A 244 -12.93 2.24 -26.22
N VAL A 245 -12.15 1.92 -27.24
CA VAL A 245 -12.48 0.92 -28.26
C VAL A 245 -11.50 -0.25 -28.16
N PHE A 246 -12.02 -1.47 -28.21
CA PHE A 246 -11.20 -2.68 -28.23
C PHE A 246 -11.20 -3.24 -29.66
N LEU A 247 -10.02 -3.62 -30.16
CA LEU A 247 -9.91 -4.30 -31.44
C LEU A 247 -10.54 -5.70 -31.33
N ASN A 248 -11.54 -5.99 -32.17
CA ASN A 248 -12.24 -7.28 -32.13
C ASN A 248 -11.39 -8.38 -32.79
N ASN A 249 -10.84 -9.31 -31.99
CA ASN A 249 -10.14 -10.50 -32.45
C ASN A 249 -10.52 -11.71 -31.57
N THR A 250 -11.73 -12.20 -31.74
CA THR A 250 -12.30 -13.32 -30.98
C THR A 250 -11.51 -14.62 -31.14
N GLU A 251 -10.95 -14.87 -32.33
CA GLU A 251 -10.18 -16.07 -32.63
C GLU A 251 -8.87 -16.10 -31.82
N TYR A 252 -8.07 -15.03 -31.90
CA TYR A 252 -6.82 -14.90 -31.17
C TYR A 252 -7.06 -14.99 -29.65
N PHE A 253 -8.12 -14.34 -29.18
CA PHE A 253 -8.52 -14.39 -27.78
C PHE A 253 -8.81 -15.84 -27.35
N ALA A 254 -9.63 -16.56 -28.10
CA ALA A 254 -10.04 -17.92 -27.77
C ALA A 254 -8.87 -18.92 -27.86
N GLU A 255 -7.93 -18.74 -28.78
CA GLU A 255 -6.72 -19.57 -28.84
C GLU A 255 -5.84 -19.42 -27.57
N ASN A 256 -5.65 -18.20 -27.08
CA ASN A 256 -4.91 -17.98 -25.84
C ASN A 256 -5.67 -18.54 -24.63
N MET A 257 -6.99 -18.34 -24.58
CA MET A 257 -7.81 -18.88 -23.49
C MET A 257 -7.85 -20.41 -23.49
N LYS A 258 -7.80 -21.06 -24.66
CA LYS A 258 -7.63 -22.50 -24.73
C LYS A 258 -6.32 -22.95 -24.10
N LYS A 259 -5.21 -22.28 -24.42
CA LYS A 259 -3.90 -22.58 -23.80
C LYS A 259 -3.96 -22.40 -22.28
N ILE A 260 -4.64 -21.36 -21.77
CA ILE A 260 -4.86 -21.15 -20.34
C ILE A 260 -5.69 -22.29 -19.74
N ALA A 261 -6.76 -22.73 -20.42
CA ALA A 261 -7.58 -23.85 -19.98
C ALA A 261 -6.78 -25.18 -19.93
N ASP A 262 -5.87 -25.38 -20.87
CA ASP A 262 -5.00 -26.57 -20.95
C ASP A 262 -3.95 -26.61 -19.81
N LEU A 263 -3.63 -25.46 -19.21
CA LEU A 263 -2.79 -25.36 -18.00
C LEU A 263 -3.53 -25.78 -16.70
N GLY A 264 -4.84 -26.04 -16.77
CA GLY A 264 -5.63 -26.48 -15.60
C GLY A 264 -6.48 -25.40 -14.93
N VAL A 265 -6.60 -24.20 -15.54
CA VAL A 265 -7.50 -23.17 -15.03
C VAL A 265 -8.95 -23.63 -15.14
N ALA A 266 -9.70 -23.57 -14.04
CA ALA A 266 -11.03 -24.14 -13.89
C ALA A 266 -12.17 -23.18 -14.26
N ILE A 267 -11.96 -21.87 -14.10
CA ILE A 267 -12.97 -20.83 -14.35
C ILE A 267 -12.40 -19.86 -15.38
N LEU A 268 -13.09 -19.74 -16.50
CA LEU A 268 -12.62 -19.01 -17.68
C LEU A 268 -13.72 -18.06 -18.15
N GLY A 269 -13.35 -16.91 -18.68
CA GLY A 269 -14.28 -15.95 -19.25
C GLY A 269 -13.61 -14.73 -19.83
N GLY A 270 -14.31 -13.60 -19.85
CA GLY A 270 -13.77 -12.35 -20.34
C GLY A 270 -14.04 -11.18 -19.41
N CYS A 271 -13.23 -10.13 -19.53
CA CYS A 271 -13.41 -8.87 -18.82
C CYS A 271 -13.59 -7.72 -19.83
N CYS A 272 -13.10 -6.54 -19.59
CA CYS A 272 -13.33 -5.35 -20.40
C CYS A 272 -13.22 -5.58 -21.92
N GLY A 273 -14.22 -5.11 -22.65
CA GLY A 273 -14.31 -5.20 -24.12
C GLY A 273 -14.78 -6.54 -24.67
N THR A 274 -14.93 -7.59 -23.86
CA THR A 274 -15.49 -8.86 -24.35
C THR A 274 -17.00 -8.80 -24.46
N THR A 275 -17.55 -9.46 -25.48
CA THR A 275 -18.96 -9.51 -25.83
C THR A 275 -19.45 -10.96 -25.87
N PRO A 276 -20.76 -11.22 -26.02
CA PRO A 276 -21.26 -12.59 -26.21
C PRO A 276 -20.55 -13.37 -27.33
N GLU A 277 -20.04 -12.72 -28.37
CA GLU A 277 -19.27 -13.38 -29.44
C GLU A 277 -17.98 -14.01 -28.93
N TYR A 278 -17.28 -13.34 -28.00
CA TYR A 278 -16.07 -13.89 -27.37
C TYR A 278 -16.41 -15.13 -26.54
N ILE A 279 -17.48 -15.05 -25.76
CA ILE A 279 -17.92 -16.16 -24.91
C ILE A 279 -18.38 -17.36 -25.77
N ALA A 280 -19.13 -17.11 -26.86
CA ALA A 280 -19.53 -18.15 -27.80
C ALA A 280 -18.31 -18.80 -28.50
N MET A 281 -17.25 -18.04 -28.77
CA MET A 281 -16.01 -18.58 -29.34
C MET A 281 -15.27 -19.43 -28.30
N LEU A 282 -15.21 -19.01 -27.03
CA LEU A 282 -14.65 -19.83 -25.94
C LEU A 282 -15.43 -21.14 -25.78
N HIS A 283 -16.77 -21.06 -25.76
CA HIS A 283 -17.63 -22.24 -25.64
C HIS A 283 -17.36 -23.29 -26.71
N ARG A 284 -17.04 -22.86 -27.95
CA ARG A 284 -16.73 -23.76 -29.08
C ARG A 284 -15.32 -24.32 -29.05
N LYS A 285 -14.34 -23.59 -28.54
CA LYS A 285 -12.91 -23.93 -28.65
C LYS A 285 -12.32 -24.63 -27.44
N ILE A 286 -12.88 -24.42 -26.27
CA ILE A 286 -12.34 -24.94 -25.00
C ILE A 286 -12.95 -26.31 -24.72
N ASP A 287 -12.12 -27.24 -24.29
CA ASP A 287 -12.57 -28.49 -23.67
C ASP A 287 -12.98 -28.23 -22.21
N PHE A 288 -14.27 -28.35 -21.95
CA PHE A 288 -14.85 -28.16 -20.60
C PHE A 288 -14.79 -29.42 -19.72
N SER A 289 -14.02 -30.44 -20.08
CA SER A 289 -13.69 -31.54 -19.17
C SER A 289 -13.16 -30.98 -17.83
N PRO A 290 -13.41 -31.68 -16.71
CA PRO A 290 -13.07 -31.15 -15.39
C PRO A 290 -11.59 -30.82 -15.28
N ALA A 291 -11.30 -29.70 -14.64
CA ALA A 291 -9.95 -29.41 -14.16
C ALA A 291 -9.59 -30.38 -13.02
N ALA A 292 -8.30 -30.61 -12.79
CA ALA A 292 -7.86 -31.38 -11.63
C ALA A 292 -8.43 -30.74 -10.35
N VAL A 293 -9.01 -31.54 -9.48
CA VAL A 293 -9.46 -31.06 -8.17
C VAL A 293 -8.21 -30.62 -7.41
N PRO A 294 -8.18 -29.38 -6.90
CA PRO A 294 -7.03 -28.87 -6.16
C PRO A 294 -6.73 -29.76 -4.96
N LYS A 295 -5.48 -30.20 -4.85
CA LYS A 295 -4.96 -30.77 -3.61
C LYS A 295 -4.66 -29.62 -2.66
N SER A 296 -4.74 -29.84 -1.33
CA SER A 296 -4.31 -28.82 -0.38
C SER A 296 -2.94 -28.30 -0.79
N PHE A 297 -2.82 -26.99 -0.90
CA PHE A 297 -1.54 -26.33 -1.16
C PHE A 297 -0.65 -26.63 0.07
N GLU A 298 0.15 -27.70 0.00
CA GLU A 298 1.32 -27.80 0.85
C GLU A 298 2.20 -26.65 0.38
N ALA A 299 2.15 -25.55 1.14
CA ALA A 299 3.17 -24.53 1.03
C ALA A 299 4.48 -25.31 1.07
N ALA A 300 5.25 -25.31 -0.03
CA ALA A 300 6.66 -25.39 0.11
C ALA A 300 6.93 -24.40 1.25
N GLU A 301 7.35 -24.93 2.43
CA GLU A 301 7.85 -24.08 3.48
C GLU A 301 8.62 -23.03 2.73
N GLU A 302 8.26 -21.72 2.89
CA GLU A 302 9.20 -20.73 2.50
C GLU A 302 10.49 -21.26 3.12
N GLU A 303 11.30 -21.94 2.31
CA GLU A 303 12.67 -21.98 2.63
C GLU A 303 12.99 -20.53 2.83
N ASN A 304 13.04 -20.14 4.09
CA ASN A 304 13.93 -19.12 4.58
C ASN A 304 15.37 -19.56 4.26
N ALA A 305 15.57 -20.03 3.04
CA ALA A 305 16.80 -20.12 2.31
C ALA A 305 17.22 -18.74 1.81
N LYS A 306 16.87 -17.74 2.60
CA LYS A 306 17.57 -16.49 2.65
C LYS A 306 18.67 -16.76 3.65
N GLY A 307 19.84 -17.10 3.14
CA GLY A 307 21.07 -16.88 3.90
C GLY A 307 20.96 -15.49 4.53
N PRO A 308 21.61 -15.21 5.66
CA PRO A 308 21.49 -13.92 6.33
C PRO A 308 21.71 -12.85 5.26
N GLY A 309 20.64 -12.12 4.91
CA GLY A 309 20.71 -11.00 3.98
C GLY A 309 21.80 -10.07 4.47
N LYS A 310 22.45 -9.30 3.57
CA LYS A 310 23.49 -8.37 3.97
C LYS A 310 22.99 -7.58 5.18
N ARG A 311 23.78 -7.64 6.27
CA ARG A 311 23.44 -6.92 7.48
C ARG A 311 23.51 -5.43 7.21
N ASN A 312 22.50 -4.67 7.65
CA ASN A 312 22.49 -3.22 7.48
C ASN A 312 23.60 -2.58 8.33
N LEU A 313 24.55 -1.91 7.69
CA LEU A 313 25.74 -1.34 8.33
C LEU A 313 25.42 -0.32 9.42
N PHE A 314 24.32 0.43 9.27
CA PHE A 314 23.88 1.36 10.31
C PHE A 314 23.29 0.61 11.50
N TYR A 315 22.40 -0.35 11.25
CA TYR A 315 21.73 -1.10 12.31
C TYR A 315 22.72 -1.93 13.15
N GLU A 316 23.78 -2.45 12.53
CA GLU A 316 24.85 -3.18 13.25
C GLU A 316 25.56 -2.32 14.30
N LYS A 317 25.63 -1.00 14.08
CA LYS A 317 26.27 -0.10 15.04
C LYS A 317 25.58 -0.09 16.40
N PHE A 318 24.28 -0.38 16.49
CA PHE A 318 23.58 -0.53 17.77
C PHE A 318 24.09 -1.71 18.61
N GLY A 319 24.72 -2.69 17.99
CA GLY A 319 25.35 -3.84 18.67
C GLY A 319 26.81 -3.62 19.07
N SER A 320 27.42 -2.50 18.70
CA SER A 320 28.85 -2.24 18.91
C SER A 320 29.24 -1.87 20.35
N GLY A 321 28.28 -1.69 21.24
CA GLY A 321 28.51 -1.20 22.61
C GLY A 321 28.74 0.30 22.70
N LYS A 322 28.77 1.02 21.56
CA LYS A 322 28.87 2.50 21.51
C LYS A 322 27.52 3.10 21.15
N LYS A 323 27.26 4.32 21.64
CA LYS A 323 26.07 5.08 21.27
C LYS A 323 26.17 5.53 19.81
N VAL A 324 25.11 5.31 19.04
CA VAL A 324 25.05 5.71 17.62
C VAL A 324 24.87 7.23 17.52
N VAL A 325 25.61 7.87 16.62
CA VAL A 325 25.57 9.32 16.38
C VAL A 325 24.99 9.59 15.00
N ALA A 326 23.73 10.05 14.97
CA ALA A 326 23.07 10.55 13.77
C ALA A 326 23.04 12.09 13.80
N VAL A 327 23.32 12.73 12.66
CA VAL A 327 23.32 14.19 12.56
C VAL A 327 22.46 14.63 11.40
N GLU A 328 21.51 15.54 11.66
CA GLU A 328 20.63 16.13 10.64
C GLU A 328 21.31 17.27 9.92
N ILE A 329 21.19 17.30 8.61
CA ILE A 329 21.55 18.42 7.74
C ILE A 329 20.33 18.77 6.87
N ASP A 330 20.06 20.06 6.76
CA ASP A 330 19.10 20.58 5.80
C ASP A 330 19.68 20.58 4.39
N PRO A 331 18.95 20.11 3.37
CA PRO A 331 19.39 20.25 1.98
C PRO A 331 19.38 21.72 1.54
N PRO A 332 20.14 22.08 0.48
CA PRO A 332 20.22 23.46 -0.02
C PRO A 332 18.85 24.00 -0.52
N TYR A 333 18.71 25.30 -0.55
CA TYR A 333 17.57 25.98 -1.19
C TYR A 333 17.72 26.11 -2.71
N ASP A 334 18.96 26.12 -3.19
CA ASP A 334 19.34 26.34 -4.58
C ASP A 334 20.26 25.22 -5.07
N ALA A 335 20.81 25.36 -6.26
CA ALA A 335 21.69 24.38 -6.88
C ALA A 335 23.15 24.41 -6.35
N ASN A 336 23.43 25.14 -5.26
CA ASN A 336 24.77 25.20 -4.66
C ASN A 336 24.81 24.31 -3.42
N ASP A 337 25.59 23.25 -3.47
CA ASP A 337 25.75 22.26 -2.40
C ASP A 337 27.11 22.34 -1.66
N GLU A 338 28.00 23.29 -2.01
CA GLU A 338 29.33 23.42 -1.43
C GLU A 338 29.32 23.41 0.11
N LYS A 339 28.48 24.24 0.71
CA LYS A 339 28.35 24.33 2.17
C LYS A 339 27.86 23.03 2.81
N VAL A 340 26.93 22.33 2.17
CA VAL A 340 26.43 21.04 2.64
C VAL A 340 27.55 20.00 2.58
N MET A 341 28.31 19.97 1.47
CA MET A 341 29.43 19.05 1.32
C MET A 341 30.56 19.34 2.33
N GLU A 342 30.88 20.61 2.61
CA GLU A 342 31.83 20.98 3.68
C GLU A 342 31.35 20.48 5.05
N CYS A 343 30.05 20.64 5.37
CA CYS A 343 29.47 20.12 6.61
C CYS A 343 29.60 18.58 6.70
N VAL A 344 29.33 17.89 5.60
CA VAL A 344 29.43 16.42 5.56
C VAL A 344 30.85 15.93 5.83
N TRP A 345 31.85 16.52 5.18
CA TRP A 345 33.25 16.17 5.40
C TRP A 345 33.67 16.41 6.86
N LYS A 346 33.21 17.51 7.43
CA LYS A 346 33.47 17.84 8.83
C LYS A 346 32.80 16.83 9.78
N LEU A 347 31.54 16.49 9.56
CA LEU A 347 30.81 15.50 10.36
C LEU A 347 31.46 14.12 10.28
N LYS A 348 31.95 13.73 9.10
CA LYS A 348 32.68 12.48 8.94
C LYS A 348 33.95 12.47 9.78
N SER A 349 34.70 13.58 9.84
CA SER A 349 35.88 13.71 10.68
C SER A 349 35.57 13.75 12.18
N CYS A 350 34.40 14.24 12.57
CA CYS A 350 33.90 14.24 13.96
C CYS A 350 33.33 12.90 14.41
N GLY A 351 33.30 11.86 13.57
CA GLY A 351 32.87 10.51 13.92
C GLY A 351 31.35 10.33 13.90
N ALA A 352 30.60 11.11 13.15
CA ALA A 352 29.18 10.84 12.89
C ALA A 352 29.01 9.49 12.21
N ASP A 353 28.08 8.67 12.68
CA ASP A 353 27.81 7.34 12.13
C ASP A 353 26.93 7.35 10.92
N ILE A 354 25.99 8.29 10.87
CA ILE A 354 25.03 8.48 9.78
C ILE A 354 24.58 9.94 9.70
N ILE A 355 24.35 10.43 8.50
CA ILE A 355 23.76 11.75 8.29
C ILE A 355 22.31 11.59 7.85
N THR A 356 21.41 12.31 8.50
CA THR A 356 20.00 12.39 8.07
C THR A 356 19.80 13.64 7.21
N MET A 357 18.94 13.54 6.20
CA MET A 357 18.67 14.64 5.27
C MET A 357 17.17 14.96 5.32
N ALA A 358 16.84 16.18 5.77
CA ALA A 358 15.45 16.61 5.91
C ALA A 358 14.72 16.69 4.56
N ASP A 359 13.44 16.31 4.50
CA ASP A 359 12.60 16.38 3.29
C ASP A 359 11.67 17.59 3.33
N SER A 360 12.08 18.66 2.69
CA SER A 360 11.33 19.93 2.59
C SER A 360 10.73 20.38 3.92
N PRO A 361 11.58 20.64 4.94
CA PRO A 361 11.13 20.96 6.29
C PRO A 361 10.22 22.16 6.33
N MET A 362 9.22 22.15 7.21
CA MET A 362 8.16 23.15 7.32
C MET A 362 7.36 23.37 6.02
N GLY A 363 7.32 22.37 5.13
CA GLY A 363 6.61 22.47 3.85
C GLY A 363 7.22 23.44 2.84
N ARG A 364 8.49 23.81 2.99
CA ARG A 364 9.21 24.71 2.08
C ARG A 364 10.11 23.92 1.14
N SER A 365 10.05 24.25 -0.15
CA SER A 365 10.84 23.58 -1.18
C SER A 365 12.34 23.67 -0.91
N ARG A 366 13.03 22.54 -1.03
CA ARG A 366 14.49 22.36 -0.95
C ARG A 366 14.93 21.38 -2.03
N VAL A 367 16.24 21.18 -2.18
CA VAL A 367 16.76 20.05 -2.96
C VAL A 367 16.20 18.74 -2.39
N ASP A 368 15.83 17.78 -3.26
CA ASP A 368 15.27 16.50 -2.86
C ASP A 368 16.20 15.74 -1.90
N SER A 369 15.66 15.30 -0.77
CA SER A 369 16.42 14.66 0.31
C SER A 369 17.11 13.37 -0.15
N VAL A 370 16.46 12.57 -1.00
CA VAL A 370 17.00 11.31 -1.53
C VAL A 370 18.10 11.56 -2.54
N LEU A 371 17.90 12.48 -3.49
CA LEU A 371 18.90 12.80 -4.51
C LEU A 371 20.16 13.40 -3.87
N MET A 372 20.00 14.29 -2.89
CA MET A 372 21.16 14.84 -2.16
C MET A 372 21.86 13.77 -1.34
N SER A 373 21.12 12.85 -0.71
CA SER A 373 21.71 11.72 0.02
C SER A 373 22.49 10.78 -0.90
N VAL A 374 21.99 10.51 -2.11
CA VAL A 374 22.72 9.71 -3.10
C VAL A 374 24.04 10.38 -3.49
N LYS A 375 24.03 11.69 -3.77
CA LYS A 375 25.25 12.45 -4.09
C LYS A 375 26.26 12.36 -2.96
N ILE A 376 25.84 12.65 -1.72
CA ILE A 376 26.72 12.61 -0.54
C ILE A 376 27.30 11.20 -0.33
N ALA A 377 26.47 10.16 -0.38
CA ALA A 377 26.92 8.79 -0.19
C ALA A 377 27.98 8.40 -1.23
N ASN A 378 27.77 8.74 -2.50
CA ASN A 378 28.69 8.41 -3.58
C ASN A 378 30.02 9.16 -3.49
N GLU A 379 29.99 10.45 -3.14
CA GLU A 379 31.20 11.27 -3.08
C GLU A 379 32.01 11.08 -1.79
N THR A 380 31.33 10.77 -0.69
CA THR A 380 31.99 10.76 0.62
C THR A 380 32.08 9.36 1.26
N GLY A 381 31.27 8.40 0.80
CA GLY A 381 31.10 7.09 1.46
C GLY A 381 30.40 7.17 2.82
N MET A 382 29.76 8.29 3.16
CA MET A 382 29.01 8.47 4.39
C MET A 382 27.69 7.71 4.33
N LEU A 383 27.31 7.05 5.42
CA LEU A 383 25.97 6.47 5.52
C LEU A 383 24.93 7.58 5.55
N MET A 384 23.88 7.42 4.75
CA MET A 384 22.81 8.41 4.63
C MET A 384 21.46 7.84 5.03
N MET A 385 20.65 8.68 5.65
CA MET A 385 19.26 8.41 6.03
C MET A 385 18.37 9.58 5.55
N PRO A 386 17.97 9.61 4.27
CA PRO A 386 17.01 10.61 3.83
C PRO A 386 15.69 10.47 4.60
N HIS A 387 15.09 11.60 4.95
CA HIS A 387 13.69 11.63 5.35
C HIS A 387 12.83 11.45 4.10
N VAL A 388 11.76 10.69 4.24
CA VAL A 388 10.79 10.43 3.17
C VAL A 388 9.42 10.81 3.69
N CYS A 389 8.87 11.90 3.16
CA CYS A 389 7.54 12.37 3.56
C CYS A 389 6.45 11.97 2.55
N CYS A 390 5.22 11.85 3.05
CA CYS A 390 4.05 11.47 2.25
C CYS A 390 3.37 12.66 1.57
N ARG A 391 3.82 13.90 1.82
CA ARG A 391 3.13 15.12 1.42
C ARG A 391 3.13 15.39 -0.08
N ASP A 392 4.28 15.22 -0.74
CA ASP A 392 4.53 15.81 -2.04
C ASP A 392 4.44 14.81 -3.21
N LYS A 393 4.44 13.51 -2.91
CA LYS A 393 4.57 12.45 -3.92
C LYS A 393 3.37 11.50 -3.84
N ASN A 394 2.76 11.20 -4.99
CA ASN A 394 1.80 10.10 -5.09
C ASN A 394 2.52 8.74 -5.02
N LEU A 395 1.75 7.66 -4.88
CA LEU A 395 2.29 6.30 -4.73
C LEU A 395 3.23 5.90 -5.88
N ILE A 396 2.93 6.30 -7.12
CA ILE A 396 3.78 5.99 -8.29
C ILE A 396 5.15 6.65 -8.15
N ALA A 397 5.18 7.94 -7.85
CA ALA A 397 6.41 8.70 -7.66
C ALA A 397 7.21 8.19 -6.46
N MET A 398 6.51 7.86 -5.37
CA MET A 398 7.13 7.34 -4.15
C MET A 398 7.79 5.98 -4.38
N ARG A 399 7.11 5.05 -5.08
CA ARG A 399 7.69 3.76 -5.45
C ARG A 399 8.91 3.92 -6.35
N SER A 400 8.84 4.76 -7.37
CA SER A 400 9.95 5.04 -8.28
C SER A 400 11.15 5.62 -7.54
N MET A 401 10.93 6.55 -6.60
CA MET A 401 11.97 7.15 -5.77
C MET A 401 12.64 6.10 -4.87
N ILE A 402 11.88 5.23 -4.20
CA ILE A 402 12.43 4.18 -3.32
C ILE A 402 13.27 3.18 -4.12
N LEU A 403 12.80 2.74 -5.30
CA LEU A 403 13.58 1.89 -6.21
C LEU A 403 14.87 2.58 -6.65
N GLY A 404 14.80 3.85 -7.04
CA GLY A 404 15.96 4.65 -7.41
C GLY A 404 16.96 4.82 -6.26
N ALA A 405 16.47 5.10 -5.05
CA ALA A 405 17.28 5.18 -3.84
C ALA A 405 18.03 3.86 -3.57
N TYR A 406 17.32 2.74 -3.66
CA TYR A 406 17.90 1.40 -3.47
C TYR A 406 19.01 1.10 -4.49
N LEU A 407 18.76 1.34 -5.78
CA LEU A 407 19.74 1.14 -6.86
C LEU A 407 21.00 1.97 -6.68
N ASN A 408 20.89 3.13 -6.03
CA ASN A 408 22.00 4.04 -5.71
C ASN A 408 22.58 3.84 -4.31
N GLY A 409 22.33 2.70 -3.67
CA GLY A 409 23.00 2.31 -2.41
C GLY A 409 22.38 2.87 -1.13
N ILE A 410 21.28 3.60 -1.19
CA ILE A 410 20.56 4.04 0.02
C ILE A 410 19.87 2.84 0.67
N ARG A 411 20.21 2.59 1.94
CA ARG A 411 19.71 1.45 2.73
C ARG A 411 19.03 1.86 4.03
N ASN A 412 18.99 3.15 4.34
CA ASN A 412 18.36 3.66 5.55
C ASN A 412 17.43 4.81 5.19
N MET A 413 16.27 4.87 5.83
CA MET A 413 15.27 5.94 5.61
C MET A 413 14.59 6.31 6.92
N LEU A 414 14.24 7.57 7.09
CA LEU A 414 13.30 8.02 8.11
C LEU A 414 11.95 8.31 7.47
N ILE A 415 10.94 7.49 7.77
CA ILE A 415 9.61 7.63 7.18
C ILE A 415 8.73 8.50 8.07
N VAL A 416 8.30 9.63 7.50
CA VAL A 416 7.46 10.62 8.19
C VAL A 416 6.21 10.96 7.38
N THR A 417 5.18 11.46 8.04
CA THR A 417 3.99 11.94 7.32
C THR A 417 4.30 13.22 6.55
N GLY A 418 5.15 14.08 7.09
CA GLY A 418 5.50 15.40 6.57
C GLY A 418 4.64 16.51 7.16
N ASP A 419 5.20 17.72 7.20
CA ASP A 419 4.50 18.92 7.64
C ASP A 419 3.46 19.34 6.61
N PRO A 420 2.34 19.93 7.02
CA PRO A 420 1.36 20.45 6.07
C PRO A 420 1.94 21.61 5.25
N VAL A 421 1.44 21.79 4.03
CA VAL A 421 1.77 22.97 3.20
C VAL A 421 1.35 24.25 3.94
N PRO A 422 2.26 25.24 4.07
CA PRO A 422 1.93 26.52 4.71
C PRO A 422 0.71 27.19 4.07
N GLY A 423 -0.09 27.89 4.89
CA GLY A 423 -1.33 28.53 4.43
C GLY A 423 -1.13 29.46 3.24
N GLU A 424 -0.04 30.21 3.25
CA GLU A 424 0.37 31.15 2.20
C GLU A 424 0.72 30.50 0.83
N SER A 425 1.00 29.19 0.84
CA SER A 425 1.38 28.44 -0.37
C SER A 425 0.25 27.54 -0.90
N ARG A 426 -0.89 27.44 -0.21
CA ARG A 426 -1.98 26.52 -0.57
C ARG A 426 -2.65 26.83 -1.91
N ASP A 427 -2.62 28.09 -2.32
CA ASP A 427 -3.17 28.51 -3.62
C ASP A 427 -2.30 28.08 -4.80
N MET A 428 -1.01 27.77 -4.54
CA MET A 428 -0.03 27.38 -5.55
C MET A 428 0.37 25.90 -5.49
N THR A 429 0.12 25.23 -4.37
CA THR A 429 0.60 23.85 -4.13
C THR A 429 -0.44 23.04 -3.38
N THR A 430 -0.80 21.89 -3.94
CA THR A 430 -1.69 20.92 -3.29
C THR A 430 -0.88 19.82 -2.61
N SER A 431 -1.31 19.41 -1.43
CA SER A 431 -0.76 18.21 -0.77
C SER A 431 -1.37 16.95 -1.39
N VAL A 432 -0.56 15.92 -1.56
CA VAL A 432 -1.01 14.63 -2.13
C VAL A 432 -1.52 13.70 -1.03
N PHE A 433 -0.65 13.36 -0.07
CA PHE A 433 -0.97 12.48 1.07
C PHE A 433 -1.75 11.20 0.72
N ASP A 434 -1.40 10.52 -0.38
CA ASP A 434 -1.95 9.19 -0.70
C ASP A 434 -1.75 8.23 0.47
N TYR A 435 -0.64 8.39 1.19
CA TYR A 435 -0.30 7.64 2.39
C TYR A 435 0.00 8.56 3.57
N HIS A 436 -0.11 8.01 4.76
CA HIS A 436 0.54 8.48 5.99
C HIS A 436 1.71 7.55 6.36
N SER A 437 2.54 7.94 7.32
CA SER A 437 3.80 7.24 7.62
C SER A 437 3.65 5.73 7.85
N ILE A 438 2.62 5.25 8.56
CA ILE A 438 2.42 3.81 8.82
C ILE A 438 2.06 3.06 7.53
N LYS A 439 1.19 3.62 6.67
CA LYS A 439 0.88 3.02 5.37
C LYS A 439 2.13 2.95 4.48
N LEU A 440 2.96 4.00 4.48
CA LEU A 440 4.22 3.99 3.73
C LEU A 440 5.23 2.98 4.30
N MET A 441 5.31 2.82 5.62
CA MET A 441 6.14 1.80 6.26
C MET A 441 5.73 0.39 5.82
N ASN A 442 4.42 0.07 5.83
CA ASN A 442 3.91 -1.20 5.32
C ASN A 442 4.27 -1.41 3.85
N PHE A 443 4.16 -0.36 3.03
CA PHE A 443 4.54 -0.42 1.62
C PHE A 443 6.03 -0.72 1.43
N VAL A 444 6.93 -0.08 2.20
CA VAL A 444 8.37 -0.39 2.16
C VAL A 444 8.66 -1.80 2.70
N LYS A 445 7.92 -2.27 3.71
CA LYS A 445 8.00 -3.66 4.21
C LYS A 445 7.68 -4.67 3.10
N GLU A 446 6.64 -4.39 2.29
CA GLU A 446 6.28 -5.20 1.13
C GLU A 446 7.39 -5.16 0.07
N MET A 447 7.91 -3.96 -0.27
CA MET A 447 9.02 -3.82 -1.20
C MET A 447 10.29 -4.56 -0.73
N ASN A 448 10.58 -4.55 0.57
CA ASN A 448 11.68 -5.33 1.15
C ASN A 448 11.51 -6.83 0.90
N GLY A 449 10.28 -7.35 1.05
CA GLY A 449 9.99 -8.75 0.78
C GLY A 449 10.01 -9.13 -0.71
N GLU A 450 9.69 -8.17 -1.59
CA GLU A 450 9.54 -8.43 -3.02
C GLU A 450 10.81 -8.12 -3.83
N HIS A 451 11.47 -7.00 -3.54
CA HIS A 451 12.54 -6.46 -4.37
C HIS A 451 13.89 -6.37 -3.68
N PHE A 452 13.90 -6.26 -2.35
CA PHE A 452 15.09 -5.93 -1.57
C PHE A 452 15.45 -7.02 -0.54
N PHE A 453 14.98 -8.25 -0.75
CA PHE A 453 15.10 -9.35 0.22
C PHE A 453 16.56 -9.71 0.56
N GLU A 454 17.50 -9.51 -0.35
CA GLU A 454 18.93 -9.79 -0.11
C GLU A 454 19.62 -8.70 0.75
N ASP A 455 19.17 -7.45 0.63
CA ASP A 455 19.76 -6.28 1.29
C ASP A 455 18.66 -5.25 1.62
N PRO A 456 17.75 -5.56 2.56
CA PRO A 456 16.54 -4.78 2.79
C PRO A 456 16.83 -3.36 3.27
N ILE A 457 15.98 -2.43 2.88
CA ILE A 457 15.98 -1.06 3.43
C ILE A 457 15.59 -1.14 4.91
N CYS A 458 16.44 -0.61 5.78
CA CYS A 458 16.18 -0.39 7.19
C CYS A 458 15.55 1.00 7.36
N TYR A 459 14.39 1.09 7.98
CA TYR A 459 13.72 2.36 8.17
C TYR A 459 13.22 2.57 9.58
N GLY A 460 13.19 3.84 9.96
CA GLY A 460 12.70 4.29 11.26
C GLY A 460 11.54 5.25 11.15
N GLY A 461 11.01 5.63 12.28
CA GLY A 461 9.93 6.61 12.42
C GLY A 461 10.28 7.76 13.35
N ALA A 462 9.61 8.90 13.17
CA ALA A 462 9.67 9.99 14.14
C ALA A 462 8.86 9.65 15.40
N LEU A 463 9.41 10.02 16.57
CA LEU A 463 8.79 9.92 17.88
C LEU A 463 8.67 11.30 18.50
N ASN A 464 7.45 11.73 18.80
CA ASN A 464 7.22 12.92 19.62
C ASN A 464 6.86 12.47 21.05
N GLN A 465 7.85 12.39 21.91
CA GLN A 465 7.74 11.93 23.28
C GLN A 465 6.95 12.88 24.18
N GLY A 466 6.99 14.18 23.88
CA GLY A 466 6.34 15.23 24.67
C GLY A 466 4.83 15.38 24.42
N ARG A 467 4.27 14.77 23.37
CA ARG A 467 2.90 15.04 22.93
C ARG A 467 1.88 14.03 23.44
N GLY A 468 0.88 14.51 24.15
CA GLY A 468 -0.30 13.73 24.54
C GLY A 468 -0.04 12.66 25.61
N MET A 469 -0.97 11.74 25.79
CA MET A 469 -0.87 10.66 26.77
C MET A 469 0.16 9.61 26.33
N LEU A 470 0.98 9.13 27.25
CA LEU A 470 2.03 8.15 26.98
C LEU A 470 1.51 6.87 26.32
N GLU A 471 0.35 6.37 26.72
CA GLU A 471 -0.28 5.17 26.16
C GLU A 471 -0.56 5.32 24.66
N ASN A 472 -0.98 6.50 24.21
CA ASN A 472 -1.19 6.78 22.79
C ASN A 472 0.12 6.83 22.00
N VAL A 473 1.19 7.33 22.62
CA VAL A 473 2.53 7.33 22.01
C VAL A 473 3.02 5.91 21.83
N ILE A 474 2.95 5.08 22.87
CA ILE A 474 3.35 3.66 22.85
C ILE A 474 2.54 2.89 21.81
N ARG A 475 1.21 3.04 21.77
CA ARG A 475 0.35 2.39 20.78
C ARG A 475 0.76 2.75 19.36
N ARG A 476 0.99 4.04 19.06
CA ARG A 476 1.43 4.47 17.73
C ARG A 476 2.83 3.98 17.37
N MET A 477 3.72 3.87 18.35
CA MET A 477 5.03 3.26 18.12
C MET A 477 4.90 1.77 17.79
N GLN A 478 4.05 1.03 18.52
CA GLN A 478 3.79 -0.39 18.24
C GLN A 478 3.23 -0.57 16.82
N GLU A 479 2.26 0.24 16.39
CA GLU A 479 1.73 0.22 15.03
C GLU A 479 2.84 0.43 13.96
N LYS A 480 3.84 1.28 14.24
CA LYS A 480 4.99 1.49 13.35
C LYS A 480 5.97 0.31 13.40
N ILE A 481 6.21 -0.29 14.56
CA ILE A 481 7.03 -1.50 14.72
C ILE A 481 6.39 -2.65 13.93
N ASP A 482 5.10 -2.86 14.06
CA ASP A 482 4.35 -3.87 13.32
C ASP A 482 4.43 -3.64 11.80
N ALA A 483 4.48 -2.37 11.40
CA ALA A 483 4.72 -1.94 10.02
C ALA A 483 6.21 -2.04 9.60
N GLY A 484 7.12 -2.54 10.44
CA GLY A 484 8.51 -2.85 10.13
C GLY A 484 9.53 -1.77 10.52
N ALA A 485 9.14 -0.72 11.25
CA ALA A 485 10.10 0.27 11.74
C ALA A 485 11.07 -0.36 12.75
N SER A 486 12.38 -0.17 12.52
CA SER A 486 13.44 -0.78 13.30
C SER A 486 14.04 0.16 14.36
N TYR A 487 13.83 1.46 14.22
CA TYR A 487 14.33 2.49 15.12
C TYR A 487 13.45 3.74 15.11
N PHE A 488 13.65 4.59 16.12
CA PHE A 488 12.92 5.87 16.25
C PHE A 488 13.89 7.02 16.54
N LEU A 489 13.63 8.17 15.89
CA LEU A 489 14.29 9.44 16.19
C LEU A 489 13.32 10.34 16.94
N THR A 490 13.72 10.84 18.10
CA THR A 490 12.84 11.68 18.93
C THR A 490 12.89 13.15 18.52
N GLN A 491 11.91 13.92 18.98
CA GLN A 491 12.05 15.38 19.04
C GLN A 491 13.14 15.75 20.06
N PRO A 492 13.71 16.99 20.01
CA PRO A 492 14.67 17.47 21.00
C PRO A 492 14.14 17.32 22.42
N ILE A 493 15.00 16.83 23.32
CA ILE A 493 14.68 16.59 24.72
C ILE A 493 15.39 17.64 25.58
N TYR A 494 14.62 18.33 26.46
CA TYR A 494 15.16 19.34 27.35
C TYR A 494 14.75 19.16 28.81
N SER A 495 13.76 18.33 29.12
CA SER A 495 13.21 18.17 30.47
C SER A 495 13.42 16.74 31.01
N ASP A 496 13.46 16.64 32.34
CA ASP A 496 13.52 15.36 33.05
C ASP A 496 12.23 14.54 32.82
N GLU A 497 11.09 15.19 32.61
CA GLU A 497 9.83 14.53 32.27
C GLU A 497 9.91 13.81 30.93
N GLU A 498 10.47 14.47 29.92
CA GLU A 498 10.65 13.85 28.61
C GLU A 498 11.65 12.68 28.65
N ALA A 499 12.73 12.83 29.43
CA ALA A 499 13.70 11.74 29.64
C ALA A 499 13.04 10.54 30.35
N GLU A 500 12.21 10.77 31.35
CA GLU A 500 11.46 9.73 32.04
C GLU A 500 10.47 9.02 31.10
N ARG A 501 9.82 9.75 30.21
CA ARG A 501 8.94 9.14 29.19
C ARG A 501 9.72 8.24 28.24
N ILE A 502 10.94 8.60 27.84
CA ILE A 502 11.80 7.72 27.04
C ILE A 502 12.12 6.43 27.79
N ARG A 503 12.46 6.53 29.09
CA ARG A 503 12.68 5.35 29.95
C ARG A 503 11.47 4.42 29.95
N GLN A 504 10.26 4.96 30.18
CA GLN A 504 9.02 4.18 30.20
C GLN A 504 8.68 3.55 28.85
N ILE A 505 8.99 4.22 27.75
CA ILE A 505 8.83 3.66 26.40
C ILE A 505 9.79 2.48 26.21
N LYS A 506 11.07 2.62 26.57
CA LYS A 506 12.07 1.56 26.44
C LYS A 506 11.76 0.32 27.27
N GLU A 507 11.11 0.47 28.42
CA GLU A 507 10.69 -0.66 29.27
C GLU A 507 9.55 -1.47 28.65
N ARG A 508 8.73 -0.84 27.78
CA ARG A 508 7.53 -1.48 27.19
C ARG A 508 7.71 -1.93 25.75
N LEU A 509 8.67 -1.34 25.02
CA LEU A 509 8.88 -1.62 23.60
C LEU A 509 10.33 -2.04 23.33
N ASP A 510 10.50 -3.18 22.68
CA ASP A 510 11.82 -3.63 22.19
C ASP A 510 12.11 -2.95 20.84
N THR A 511 12.69 -1.76 20.90
CA THR A 511 13.08 -0.99 19.73
C THR A 511 14.28 -0.10 20.02
N LYS A 512 14.95 0.41 18.98
CA LYS A 512 16.06 1.33 19.09
C LYS A 512 15.57 2.78 19.08
N ILE A 513 16.08 3.59 20.02
CA ILE A 513 15.74 5.01 20.15
C ILE A 513 16.97 5.88 20.10
N LEU A 514 17.03 6.78 19.10
CA LEU A 514 18.01 7.86 19.03
C LEU A 514 17.37 9.13 19.60
N CYS A 515 17.90 9.57 20.72
CA CYS A 515 17.37 10.73 21.44
C CYS A 515 17.79 12.03 20.78
N GLY A 516 16.82 12.90 20.52
CA GLY A 516 17.01 14.20 19.87
C GLY A 516 17.77 15.18 20.76
N ILE A 517 18.86 15.71 20.26
CA ILE A 517 19.73 16.70 20.91
C ILE A 517 19.80 17.93 19.99
N MET A 518 19.30 19.06 20.46
CA MET A 518 19.39 20.33 19.74
C MET A 518 20.08 21.37 20.63
N PRO A 519 21.38 21.63 20.43
CA PRO A 519 22.08 22.66 21.19
C PRO A 519 21.58 24.05 20.78
N LEU A 520 21.02 24.81 21.72
CA LEU A 520 20.60 26.19 21.50
C LEU A 520 21.86 27.09 21.49
N VAL A 521 21.93 28.07 20.60
CA VAL A 521 23.19 28.80 20.32
C VAL A 521 23.17 30.26 20.77
N SER A 522 22.04 30.76 21.27
CA SER A 522 21.90 32.13 21.81
C SER A 522 20.55 32.29 22.51
N TYR A 523 20.42 33.37 23.31
CA TYR A 523 19.14 33.76 23.92
C TYR A 523 18.02 33.91 22.89
N ARG A 524 18.31 34.60 21.77
CA ARG A 524 17.33 34.76 20.66
C ARG A 524 16.90 33.40 20.07
N ASN A 525 17.85 32.52 19.84
CA ASN A 525 17.55 31.17 19.32
C ASN A 525 16.73 30.34 20.31
N ALA A 526 17.06 30.39 21.60
CA ALA A 526 16.31 29.68 22.64
C ALA A 526 14.84 30.15 22.70
N ASN A 527 14.63 31.47 22.68
CA ASN A 527 13.28 32.04 22.65
C ASN A 527 12.52 31.72 21.36
N PHE A 528 13.18 31.76 20.22
CA PHE A 528 12.58 31.39 18.94
C PHE A 528 12.10 29.92 18.95
N VAL A 529 12.98 28.99 19.33
CA VAL A 529 12.61 27.57 19.40
C VAL A 529 11.47 27.34 20.38
N LYS A 530 11.51 27.98 21.55
CA LYS A 530 10.46 27.86 22.56
C LYS A 530 9.09 28.34 22.09
N ASN A 531 9.04 29.47 21.39
CA ASN A 531 7.76 30.16 21.13
C ASN A 531 7.22 29.95 19.72
N GLU A 532 8.08 29.64 18.74
CA GLU A 532 7.71 29.59 17.33
C GLU A 532 7.85 28.20 16.69
N VAL A 533 8.67 27.30 17.28
CA VAL A 533 8.84 25.95 16.73
C VAL A 533 7.85 24.99 17.37
N THR A 534 6.84 24.61 16.60
CA THR A 534 5.79 23.71 17.07
C THR A 534 6.34 22.31 17.35
N GLY A 535 6.03 21.77 18.52
CA GLY A 535 6.37 20.39 18.90
C GLY A 535 7.68 20.23 19.66
N ILE A 536 8.42 21.31 19.91
CA ILE A 536 9.60 21.35 20.77
C ILE A 536 9.25 22.13 22.06
N ASN A 537 9.49 21.49 23.20
CA ASN A 537 9.23 22.11 24.50
C ASN A 537 10.55 22.51 25.16
N VAL A 538 10.88 23.81 25.15
CA VAL A 538 12.05 24.36 25.83
C VAL A 538 11.64 24.95 27.16
N PRO A 539 12.03 24.35 28.31
CA PRO A 539 11.69 24.87 29.65
C PRO A 539 12.26 26.27 29.91
N ASP A 540 11.57 27.07 30.72
CA ASP A 540 12.04 28.38 31.15
C ASP A 540 13.43 28.33 31.80
N ALA A 541 13.71 27.30 32.57
CA ALA A 541 15.01 27.09 33.22
C ALA A 541 16.15 26.96 32.21
N VAL A 542 15.89 26.38 31.02
CA VAL A 542 16.89 26.27 29.92
C VAL A 542 17.11 27.64 29.27
N VAL A 543 16.03 28.40 28.99
CA VAL A 543 16.13 29.74 28.43
C VAL A 543 16.85 30.69 29.37
N ALA A 544 16.61 30.60 30.65
CA ALA A 544 17.23 31.44 31.69
C ALA A 544 18.76 31.25 31.82
N ARG A 545 19.33 30.18 31.23
CA ARG A 545 20.79 29.99 31.16
C ARG A 545 21.45 30.90 30.11
N TYR A 546 20.68 31.53 29.24
CA TYR A 546 21.16 32.46 28.22
C TYR A 546 20.89 33.91 28.64
N SER A 547 21.87 34.79 28.42
CA SER A 547 21.67 36.25 28.52
C SER A 547 21.64 36.87 27.11
N PRO A 548 20.85 37.94 26.89
CA PRO A 548 20.88 38.71 25.66
C PRO A 548 22.28 39.24 25.27
N ASP A 549 23.14 39.47 26.26
CA ASP A 549 24.46 40.06 26.11
C ASP A 549 25.56 39.02 25.88
N MET A 550 25.25 37.74 25.89
CA MET A 550 26.23 36.68 25.58
C MET A 550 26.76 36.82 24.15
N SER A 551 28.07 36.71 24.03
CA SER A 551 28.73 36.58 22.73
C SER A 551 28.30 35.27 22.05
N ARG A 552 28.52 35.20 20.74
CA ARG A 552 28.26 33.99 19.96
C ARG A 552 28.95 32.74 20.54
N GLU A 553 30.22 32.89 20.92
CA GLU A 553 31.03 31.80 21.46
C GLU A 553 30.54 31.31 22.82
N GLU A 554 30.13 32.24 23.68
CA GLU A 554 29.54 31.92 24.99
C GLU A 554 28.20 31.20 24.82
N GLY A 555 27.33 31.68 23.91
CA GLY A 555 26.07 31.03 23.60
C GLY A 555 26.25 29.61 23.06
N GLU A 556 27.18 29.41 22.13
CA GLU A 556 27.51 28.09 21.59
C GLU A 556 28.09 27.14 22.66
N ARG A 557 28.94 27.66 23.58
CA ARG A 557 29.50 26.92 24.71
C ARG A 557 28.41 26.48 25.68
N MET A 558 27.51 27.42 26.01
CA MET A 558 26.34 27.13 26.85
C MET A 558 25.46 26.04 26.24
N GLY A 559 25.17 26.14 24.93
CA GLY A 559 24.41 25.12 24.20
C GLY A 559 25.06 23.74 24.20
N ALA A 560 26.36 23.70 24.00
CA ALA A 560 27.13 22.44 24.06
C ALA A 560 27.12 21.85 25.48
N GLN A 561 27.22 22.69 26.50
CA GLN A 561 27.14 22.25 27.91
C GLN A 561 25.75 21.65 28.22
N ILE A 562 24.66 22.35 27.86
CA ILE A 562 23.31 21.83 28.04
C ILE A 562 23.10 20.52 27.30
N ALA A 563 23.58 20.42 26.07
CA ALA A 563 23.52 19.19 25.29
C ALA A 563 24.25 18.03 25.96
N SER A 564 25.45 18.28 26.52
CA SER A 564 26.21 17.25 27.25
C SER A 564 25.50 16.80 28.54
N GLU A 565 24.91 17.70 29.28
CA GLU A 565 24.10 17.39 30.48
C GLU A 565 22.88 16.52 30.15
N ILE A 566 22.21 16.82 29.01
CA ILE A 566 21.07 16.02 28.52
C ILE A 566 21.54 14.63 28.09
N ILE A 567 22.66 14.54 27.37
CA ILE A 567 23.28 13.28 26.94
C ILE A 567 23.59 12.38 28.15
N GLU A 568 24.17 12.94 29.19
CA GLU A 568 24.49 12.21 30.43
C GLU A 568 23.20 11.61 31.05
N LYS A 569 22.14 12.38 31.15
CA LYS A 569 20.84 11.93 31.68
C LYS A 569 20.21 10.82 30.83
N LEU A 570 20.32 10.90 29.51
CA LEU A 570 19.72 9.96 28.58
C LEU A 570 20.55 8.71 28.37
N SER A 571 21.84 8.74 28.68
CA SER A 571 22.80 7.66 28.42
C SER A 571 22.34 6.26 28.88
N PRO A 572 21.66 6.09 30.02
CA PRO A 572 21.16 4.77 30.43
C PRO A 572 20.06 4.19 29.54
N TYR A 573 19.32 5.01 28.80
CA TYR A 573 18.12 4.60 28.06
C TYR A 573 18.24 4.73 26.54
N ALA A 574 19.10 5.66 26.06
CA ALA A 574 19.28 5.91 24.64
C ALA A 574 20.11 4.80 23.97
N ASP A 575 19.73 4.38 22.79
CA ASP A 575 20.60 3.55 21.94
C ASP A 575 21.57 4.41 21.12
N GLY A 576 21.31 5.71 21.01
CA GLY A 576 22.11 6.70 20.32
C GLY A 576 21.53 8.09 20.44
N TYR A 577 22.15 9.03 19.76
CA TYR A 577 21.76 10.44 19.76
C TYR A 577 21.53 10.95 18.34
N TYR A 578 20.52 11.80 18.21
CA TYR A 578 20.13 12.45 16.97
C TYR A 578 20.33 13.96 17.10
N PHE A 579 21.37 14.48 16.48
CA PHE A 579 21.73 15.89 16.58
C PHE A 579 21.05 16.72 15.51
N MET A 580 20.29 17.72 15.94
CA MET A 580 19.70 18.76 15.10
C MET A 580 20.50 20.06 15.33
N LEU A 581 21.43 20.37 14.43
CA LEU A 581 22.37 21.48 14.60
C LEU A 581 21.81 22.78 14.01
N PRO A 582 21.49 23.79 14.81
CA PRO A 582 20.95 25.05 14.30
C PRO A 582 21.86 25.65 13.21
N PHE A 583 21.27 26.00 12.07
CA PHE A 583 21.96 26.63 10.92
C PHE A 583 23.11 25.78 10.36
N ASN A 584 23.03 24.47 10.44
CA ASN A 584 24.08 23.52 10.03
C ASN A 584 25.46 23.82 10.69
N ARG A 585 25.47 24.30 11.96
CA ARG A 585 26.70 24.61 12.70
C ARG A 585 27.39 23.35 13.21
N VAL A 586 27.93 22.56 12.30
CA VAL A 586 28.57 21.26 12.60
C VAL A 586 29.78 21.36 13.55
N SER A 587 30.39 22.55 13.69
CA SER A 587 31.46 22.79 14.68
C SER A 587 31.01 22.62 16.13
N LEU A 588 29.71 22.63 16.41
CA LEU A 588 29.19 22.33 17.74
C LEU A 588 29.48 20.89 18.19
N MET A 589 29.60 19.96 17.25
CA MET A 589 29.91 18.55 17.55
C MET A 589 31.27 18.40 18.27
N GLU A 590 32.23 19.26 17.96
CA GLU A 590 33.55 19.27 18.62
C GLU A 590 33.51 19.74 20.09
N LYS A 591 32.44 20.43 20.48
CA LYS A 591 32.25 21.04 21.81
C LYS A 591 31.37 20.18 22.72
N ILE A 592 30.68 19.16 22.18
CA ILE A 592 29.72 18.33 22.89
C ILE A 592 30.39 17.02 23.31
N THR A 593 30.29 16.68 24.60
CA THR A 593 30.76 15.39 25.11
C THR A 593 29.71 14.32 24.82
N ILE A 594 30.08 13.30 24.03
CA ILE A 594 29.24 12.13 23.74
C ILE A 594 29.82 10.95 24.54
N LEU A 595 29.01 10.40 25.44
CA LEU A 595 29.37 9.28 26.32
C LEU A 595 29.13 7.93 25.67
#